data_2fb5d6f4347e19be02b948ff63618cc8
#
_entry.id   2fb5d6f4347e19be02b948ff63618cc8
#
_cell.length_a   1.000
_cell.length_b   1.000
_cell.length_c   1.000
_cell.angle_alpha   90.00
_cell.angle_beta   90.00
_cell.angle_gamma   90.00
#
_symmetry.space_group_name_H-M   'P 1'
#
loop_
_entity.id
_entity.type
_entity.pdbx_description
1 polymer ?
#
loop_
_entity_poly.entity_id
_entity_poly.type
_entity_poly.pdbx_seq_one_letter_code
_entity_poly.pdbx_strand_id
1 'polypeptide(L)'
;RDVSFTVEQGEYTAIMGESGSGKTTLLNILAALDKPTSGMVQLDGNDLTQIKESRIAAFRRDHLGFVFQDFNLLDTFSLEDNIYLPLVLVGTPYAEMQRRLEPIAKQLGITQLLKKFPYEVSGGQKQRAAVARALITNPRLILADEPTGALDSRSSDELLALFSAIHQSGQTIVMVTHSTKAAASAGRVMFIKDGEVFHQLYRGNDTNEQFYQRISDTLTLLTTGGEAR
;
A
#
# COMPACT_ATOMS: atom_id res chain seq x y z
N ARG A 1 -19.28 5.00 -8.46
CA ARG A 1 -19.94 4.42 -9.62
C ARG A 1 -19.34 3.05 -9.91
N ASP A 2 -19.71 2.36 -10.97
CA ASP A 2 -19.38 0.95 -11.23
C ASP A 2 -17.88 0.70 -11.44
N VAL A 3 -17.16 0.46 -10.34
CA VAL A 3 -15.74 0.08 -10.36
C VAL A 3 -15.64 -1.43 -10.29
N SER A 4 -15.12 -2.06 -11.34
CA SER A 4 -14.88 -3.51 -11.38
C SER A 4 -13.46 -3.80 -11.84
N PHE A 5 -12.71 -4.54 -11.02
CA PHE A 5 -11.38 -5.03 -11.36
C PHE A 5 -10.99 -6.20 -10.46
N THR A 6 -9.97 -6.93 -10.86
CA THR A 6 -9.33 -7.97 -10.07
C THR A 6 -7.85 -7.64 -9.91
N VAL A 7 -7.28 -8.04 -8.79
CA VAL A 7 -5.83 -8.04 -8.52
C VAL A 7 -5.45 -9.48 -8.20
N GLU A 8 -4.54 -10.03 -8.99
CA GLU A 8 -4.07 -11.39 -8.81
C GLU A 8 -3.10 -11.52 -7.64
N GLN A 9 -3.03 -12.69 -7.05
CA GLN A 9 -2.04 -12.95 -6.01
C GLN A 9 -0.62 -12.73 -6.55
N GLY A 10 0.19 -11.99 -5.80
CA GLY A 10 1.53 -11.62 -6.22
C GLY A 10 1.57 -10.47 -7.24
N GLU A 11 0.45 -9.82 -7.55
CA GLU A 11 0.43 -8.64 -8.41
C GLU A 11 0.81 -7.37 -7.62
N TYR A 12 1.53 -6.47 -8.27
CA TYR A 12 1.76 -5.11 -7.77
C TYR A 12 1.05 -4.12 -8.69
N THR A 13 -0.05 -3.56 -8.19
CA THR A 13 -0.93 -2.65 -8.93
C THR A 13 -0.90 -1.26 -8.31
N ALA A 14 -0.74 -0.23 -9.14
CA ALA A 14 -0.91 1.16 -8.75
C ALA A 14 -2.27 1.70 -9.24
N ILE A 15 -2.93 2.50 -8.42
CA ILE A 15 -4.17 3.20 -8.73
C ILE A 15 -3.86 4.68 -8.77
N MET A 16 -4.07 5.30 -9.93
CA MET A 16 -3.85 6.72 -10.19
C MET A 16 -5.16 7.43 -10.54
N GLY A 17 -5.20 8.74 -10.34
CA GLY A 17 -6.34 9.58 -10.71
C GLY A 17 -6.23 10.96 -10.09
N GLU A 18 -7.06 11.89 -10.54
CA GLU A 18 -7.11 13.26 -10.02
C GLU A 18 -7.57 13.29 -8.54
N SER A 19 -7.32 14.41 -7.86
CA SER A 19 -7.89 14.63 -6.52
C SER A 19 -9.41 14.57 -6.59
N GLY A 20 -10.02 13.86 -5.63
CA GLY A 20 -11.48 13.68 -5.60
C GLY A 20 -12.02 12.58 -6.53
N SER A 21 -11.20 11.87 -7.31
CA SER A 21 -11.66 10.78 -8.20
C SER A 21 -12.16 9.53 -7.47
N GLY A 22 -12.07 9.47 -6.12
CA GLY A 22 -12.56 8.36 -5.32
C GLY A 22 -11.50 7.33 -4.91
N LYS A 23 -10.20 7.57 -5.14
CA LYS A 23 -9.12 6.62 -4.80
C LYS A 23 -9.09 6.24 -3.32
N THR A 24 -9.15 7.23 -2.43
CA THR A 24 -9.17 7.00 -0.98
C THR A 24 -10.42 6.24 -0.55
N THR A 25 -11.59 6.56 -1.13
CA THR A 25 -12.81 5.80 -0.88
C THR A 25 -12.67 4.34 -1.33
N LEU A 26 -12.11 4.12 -2.52
CA LEU A 26 -11.84 2.77 -3.01
C LEU A 26 -10.86 2.03 -2.09
N LEU A 27 -9.78 2.68 -1.67
CA LEU A 27 -8.82 2.09 -0.75
C LEU A 27 -9.48 1.72 0.59
N ASN A 28 -10.33 2.59 1.14
CA ASN A 28 -11.07 2.32 2.38
C ASN A 28 -12.04 1.13 2.23
N ILE A 29 -12.65 0.98 1.07
CA ILE A 29 -13.52 -0.18 0.77
C ILE A 29 -12.68 -1.46 0.68
N LEU A 30 -11.55 -1.45 -0.03
CA LEU A 30 -10.61 -2.57 -0.10
C LEU A 30 -10.03 -2.92 1.28
N ALA A 31 -9.88 -1.91 2.12
CA ALA A 31 -9.44 -2.00 3.50
C ALA A 31 -10.51 -2.56 4.47
N ALA A 32 -11.75 -2.75 4.01
CA ALA A 32 -12.88 -3.04 4.86
C ALA A 32 -13.06 -2.00 6.01
N LEU A 33 -12.67 -0.74 5.75
CA LEU A 33 -12.91 0.42 6.62
C LEU A 33 -14.24 1.10 6.26
N ASP A 34 -14.68 0.92 5.02
CA ASP A 34 -15.93 1.45 4.49
C ASP A 34 -16.65 0.36 3.71
N LYS A 35 -17.97 0.51 3.50
CA LYS A 35 -18.79 -0.43 2.74
C LYS A 35 -19.19 0.19 1.41
N PRO A 36 -19.13 -0.58 0.30
CA PRO A 36 -19.66 -0.10 -0.96
C PRO A 36 -21.19 0.05 -0.85
N THR A 37 -21.76 1.05 -1.53
CA THR A 37 -23.22 1.24 -1.60
C THR A 37 -23.90 0.05 -2.28
N SER A 38 -23.23 -0.57 -3.23
CA SER A 38 -23.66 -1.79 -3.94
C SER A 38 -22.44 -2.53 -4.47
N GLY A 39 -22.64 -3.77 -4.91
CA GLY A 39 -21.56 -4.61 -5.42
C GLY A 39 -20.92 -5.48 -4.33
N MET A 40 -19.77 -6.06 -4.65
CA MET A 40 -19.09 -7.04 -3.82
C MET A 40 -17.58 -6.79 -3.84
N VAL A 41 -16.93 -6.99 -2.69
CA VAL A 41 -15.46 -6.96 -2.57
C VAL A 41 -15.01 -8.29 -2.00
N GLN A 42 -14.15 -8.96 -2.73
CA GLN A 42 -13.61 -10.28 -2.33
C GLN A 42 -12.11 -10.22 -2.09
N LEU A 43 -11.66 -10.89 -1.03
CA LEU A 43 -10.25 -11.18 -0.79
C LEU A 43 -10.12 -12.69 -0.50
N ASP A 44 -9.35 -13.40 -1.32
CA ASP A 44 -9.17 -14.87 -1.22
C ASP A 44 -10.51 -15.62 -1.12
N GLY A 45 -11.50 -15.23 -1.94
CA GLY A 45 -12.83 -15.82 -1.96
C GLY A 45 -13.76 -15.40 -0.80
N ASN A 46 -13.28 -14.61 0.14
CA ASN A 46 -14.11 -14.06 1.22
C ASN A 46 -14.75 -12.74 0.79
N ASP A 47 -16.08 -12.67 0.80
CA ASP A 47 -16.82 -11.43 0.57
C ASP A 47 -16.72 -10.52 1.80
N LEU A 48 -15.98 -9.42 1.68
CA LEU A 48 -15.76 -8.47 2.77
C LEU A 48 -17.05 -7.76 3.18
N THR A 49 -18.02 -7.66 2.27
CA THR A 49 -19.32 -7.02 2.55
C THR A 49 -20.19 -7.84 3.50
N GLN A 50 -19.94 -9.15 3.58
CA GLN A 50 -20.68 -10.10 4.41
C GLN A 50 -20.02 -10.38 5.77
N ILE A 51 -18.80 -9.86 6.00
CA ILE A 51 -18.12 -10.06 7.28
C ILE A 51 -18.85 -9.28 8.38
N LYS A 52 -19.16 -9.98 9.48
CA LYS A 52 -19.83 -9.37 10.64
C LYS A 52 -18.94 -8.27 11.24
N GLU A 53 -19.55 -7.18 11.67
CA GLU A 53 -18.89 -6.03 12.31
C GLU A 53 -17.91 -6.45 13.42
N SER A 54 -18.33 -7.39 14.26
CA SER A 54 -17.49 -7.94 15.35
C SER A 54 -16.24 -8.70 14.89
N ARG A 55 -16.17 -9.10 13.62
CA ARG A 55 -15.04 -9.86 13.04
C ARG A 55 -14.19 -9.05 12.07
N ILE A 56 -14.67 -7.92 11.59
CA ILE A 56 -14.02 -7.15 10.55
C ILE A 56 -12.63 -6.63 10.99
N ALA A 57 -12.47 -6.23 12.24
CA ALA A 57 -11.19 -5.78 12.78
C ALA A 57 -10.15 -6.92 12.83
N ALA A 58 -10.57 -8.12 13.22
CA ALA A 58 -9.70 -9.30 13.18
C ALA A 58 -9.32 -9.67 11.74
N PHE A 59 -10.28 -9.63 10.81
CA PHE A 59 -10.02 -9.87 9.41
C PHE A 59 -8.96 -8.90 8.84
N ARG A 60 -9.12 -7.59 9.09
CA ARG A 60 -8.13 -6.59 8.66
C ARG A 60 -6.74 -6.90 9.18
N ARG A 61 -6.62 -7.14 10.49
CA ARG A 61 -5.35 -7.46 11.14
C ARG A 61 -4.68 -8.70 10.55
N ASP A 62 -5.46 -9.74 10.26
CA ASP A 62 -4.95 -11.05 9.86
C ASP A 62 -4.64 -11.14 8.36
N HIS A 63 -5.26 -10.30 7.52
CA HIS A 63 -5.16 -10.41 6.07
C HIS A 63 -4.60 -9.17 5.38
N LEU A 64 -4.62 -8.00 6.02
CA LEU A 64 -4.25 -6.73 5.40
C LEU A 64 -3.08 -6.08 6.11
N GLY A 65 -2.14 -5.54 5.33
CA GLY A 65 -1.11 -4.64 5.80
C GLY A 65 -1.36 -3.23 5.28
N PHE A 66 -1.15 -2.21 6.12
CA PHE A 66 -1.40 -0.82 5.75
C PHE A 66 -0.14 0.02 5.83
N VAL A 67 0.10 0.81 4.78
CA VAL A 67 1.17 1.81 4.71
C VAL A 67 0.53 3.14 4.31
N PHE A 68 0.59 4.13 5.21
CA PHE A 68 -0.01 5.45 5.03
C PHE A 68 1.04 6.51 4.71
N GLN A 69 0.63 7.62 4.10
CA GLN A 69 1.47 8.77 3.81
C GLN A 69 2.09 9.36 5.09
N ASP A 70 1.32 9.52 6.16
CA ASP A 70 1.75 10.14 7.43
C ASP A 70 2.32 9.12 8.43
N PHE A 71 2.76 7.96 7.95
CA PHE A 71 3.38 6.86 8.73
C PHE A 71 2.44 6.22 9.78
N ASN A 72 1.59 7.00 10.42
CA ASN A 72 0.68 6.59 11.51
C ASN A 72 1.40 5.79 12.60
N LEU A 73 2.58 6.27 13.03
CA LEU A 73 3.32 5.76 14.16
C LEU A 73 2.93 6.51 15.43
N LEU A 74 2.90 5.81 16.55
CA LEU A 74 2.65 6.39 17.87
C LEU A 74 3.97 6.93 18.44
N ASP A 75 4.07 8.23 18.67
CA ASP A 75 5.29 8.89 19.11
C ASP A 75 5.75 8.49 20.53
N THR A 76 4.82 7.96 21.33
CA THR A 76 5.10 7.48 22.68
C THR A 76 5.69 6.07 22.74
N PHE A 77 5.77 5.37 21.60
CA PHE A 77 6.28 4.04 21.46
C PHE A 77 7.57 4.01 20.63
N SER A 78 8.49 3.08 20.96
CA SER A 78 9.63 2.82 20.10
C SER A 78 9.18 2.32 18.72
N LEU A 79 10.08 2.32 17.73
CA LEU A 79 9.75 1.74 16.40
C LEU A 79 9.40 0.25 16.53
N GLU A 80 10.11 -0.49 17.38
CA GLU A 80 9.83 -1.90 17.65
C GLU A 80 8.42 -2.10 18.21
N ASP A 81 8.03 -1.31 19.23
CA ASP A 81 6.71 -1.40 19.84
C ASP A 81 5.60 -1.03 18.82
N ASN A 82 5.82 -0.01 17.98
CA ASN A 82 4.92 0.33 16.89
C ASN A 82 4.73 -0.84 15.92
N ILE A 83 5.80 -1.53 15.57
CA ILE A 83 5.76 -2.68 14.65
C ILE A 83 5.03 -3.87 15.30
N TYR A 84 5.21 -4.09 16.59
CA TYR A 84 4.60 -5.20 17.33
C TYR A 84 3.10 -5.01 17.62
N LEU A 85 2.55 -3.79 17.52
CA LEU A 85 1.17 -3.49 17.89
C LEU A 85 0.14 -4.51 17.38
N PRO A 86 0.11 -4.89 16.08
CA PRO A 86 -0.88 -5.85 15.60
C PRO A 86 -0.74 -7.24 16.24
N LEU A 87 0.46 -7.64 16.65
CA LEU A 87 0.73 -8.92 17.29
C LEU A 87 0.42 -8.89 18.80
N VAL A 88 0.68 -7.75 19.45
CA VAL A 88 0.33 -7.53 20.86
C VAL A 88 -1.16 -7.64 21.08
N LEU A 89 -1.96 -7.08 20.17
CA LEU A 89 -3.43 -7.11 20.24
C LEU A 89 -4.03 -8.53 20.23
N VAL A 90 -3.28 -9.51 19.75
CA VAL A 90 -3.71 -10.94 19.77
C VAL A 90 -2.95 -11.79 20.79
N GLY A 91 -2.15 -11.15 21.62
CA GLY A 91 -1.42 -11.85 22.68
C GLY A 91 -0.27 -12.73 22.16
N THR A 92 0.32 -12.39 21.02
CA THR A 92 1.48 -13.15 20.50
C THR A 92 2.65 -13.09 21.49
N PRO A 93 3.27 -14.22 21.85
CA PRO A 93 4.42 -14.24 22.74
C PRO A 93 5.59 -13.40 22.20
N TYR A 94 6.31 -12.71 23.09
CA TYR A 94 7.41 -11.82 22.72
C TYR A 94 8.49 -12.50 21.86
N ALA A 95 8.88 -13.73 22.22
CA ALA A 95 9.86 -14.50 21.44
C ALA A 95 9.43 -14.74 19.99
N GLU A 96 8.12 -14.94 19.75
CA GLU A 96 7.58 -15.07 18.42
C GLU A 96 7.56 -13.74 17.67
N MET A 97 7.23 -12.64 18.36
CA MET A 97 7.29 -11.30 17.77
C MET A 97 8.72 -10.96 17.31
N GLN A 98 9.72 -11.23 18.15
CA GLN A 98 11.13 -11.03 17.81
C GLN A 98 11.55 -11.86 16.59
N ARG A 99 11.18 -13.15 16.57
CA ARG A 99 11.49 -14.05 15.46
C ARG A 99 10.93 -13.55 14.13
N ARG A 100 9.70 -12.99 14.13
CA ARG A 100 9.07 -12.41 12.93
C ARG A 100 9.72 -11.11 12.51
N LEU A 101 10.08 -10.25 13.46
CA LEU A 101 10.63 -8.94 13.17
C LEU A 101 12.06 -9.00 12.62
N GLU A 102 12.90 -9.91 13.11
CA GLU A 102 14.32 -9.97 12.76
C GLU A 102 14.59 -9.95 11.24
N PRO A 103 14.01 -10.85 10.42
CA PRO A 103 14.23 -10.84 8.98
C PRO A 103 13.65 -9.57 8.30
N ILE A 104 12.50 -9.08 8.77
CA ILE A 104 11.85 -7.88 8.23
C ILE A 104 12.72 -6.64 8.51
N ALA A 105 13.19 -6.48 9.74
CA ALA A 105 14.02 -5.35 10.14
C ALA A 105 15.34 -5.32 9.37
N LYS A 106 15.94 -6.49 9.11
CA LYS A 106 17.15 -6.64 8.30
C LYS A 106 16.87 -6.25 6.83
N GLN A 107 15.81 -6.77 6.23
CA GLN A 107 15.42 -6.46 4.86
C GLN A 107 15.16 -4.96 4.66
N LEU A 108 14.51 -4.32 5.63
CA LEU A 108 14.17 -2.90 5.59
C LEU A 108 15.29 -1.97 6.09
N GLY A 109 16.40 -2.52 6.58
CA GLY A 109 17.57 -1.74 7.07
C GLY A 109 17.26 -0.91 8.32
N ILE A 110 16.38 -1.38 9.21
CA ILE A 110 15.96 -0.66 10.42
C ILE A 110 16.38 -1.34 11.72
N THR A 111 17.14 -2.43 11.69
CA THR A 111 17.53 -3.21 12.87
C THR A 111 18.13 -2.34 13.99
N GLN A 112 19.00 -1.39 13.62
CA GLN A 112 19.67 -0.50 14.60
C GLN A 112 18.77 0.62 15.11
N LEU A 113 17.59 0.79 14.51
CA LEU A 113 16.64 1.86 14.81
C LEU A 113 15.50 1.39 15.70
N LEU A 114 15.33 0.09 15.93
CA LEU A 114 14.18 -0.51 16.59
C LEU A 114 13.88 0.07 17.98
N LYS A 115 14.91 0.45 18.74
CA LYS A 115 14.77 1.04 20.10
C LYS A 115 14.57 2.55 20.09
N LYS A 116 14.68 3.20 18.91
CA LYS A 116 14.43 4.64 18.78
C LYS A 116 12.95 4.95 18.71
N PHE A 117 12.60 6.18 19.06
CA PHE A 117 11.25 6.71 18.95
C PHE A 117 11.07 7.39 17.58
N PRO A 118 9.81 7.54 17.09
CA PRO A 118 9.56 8.18 15.79
C PRO A 118 10.19 9.57 15.64
N TYR A 119 10.23 10.40 16.67
CA TYR A 119 10.84 11.73 16.64
C TYR A 119 12.37 11.74 16.55
N GLU A 120 13.03 10.59 16.74
CA GLU A 120 14.49 10.43 16.66
C GLU A 120 15.00 9.97 15.29
N VAL A 121 14.10 9.72 14.34
CA VAL A 121 14.43 9.13 13.04
C VAL A 121 13.88 9.96 11.88
N SER A 122 14.47 9.80 10.68
CA SER A 122 14.03 10.50 9.47
C SER A 122 12.66 10.01 8.97
N GLY A 123 12.01 10.79 8.10
CA GLY A 123 10.75 10.40 7.45
C GLY A 123 10.85 9.06 6.71
N GLY A 124 11.93 8.84 5.94
CA GLY A 124 12.16 7.56 5.27
C GLY A 124 12.33 6.39 6.24
N GLN A 125 12.98 6.60 7.39
CA GLN A 125 13.11 5.59 8.43
C GLN A 125 11.76 5.28 9.13
N LYS A 126 10.93 6.32 9.37
CA LYS A 126 9.55 6.15 9.86
C LYS A 126 8.73 5.31 8.90
N GLN A 127 8.84 5.61 7.61
CA GLN A 127 8.08 4.88 6.59
C GLN A 127 8.51 3.41 6.49
N ARG A 128 9.80 3.11 6.61
CA ARG A 128 10.28 1.73 6.68
C ARG A 128 9.74 0.99 7.90
N ALA A 129 9.62 1.66 9.06
CA ALA A 129 8.99 1.08 10.24
C ALA A 129 7.47 0.83 10.01
N ALA A 130 6.77 1.75 9.33
CA ALA A 130 5.38 1.54 8.95
C ALA A 130 5.21 0.35 7.99
N VAL A 131 6.12 0.18 7.03
CA VAL A 131 6.16 -1.01 6.15
C VAL A 131 6.44 -2.29 6.96
N ALA A 132 7.37 -2.25 7.92
CA ALA A 132 7.62 -3.39 8.82
C ALA A 132 6.38 -3.79 9.61
N ARG A 133 5.64 -2.81 10.14
CA ARG A 133 4.36 -3.03 10.82
C ARG A 133 3.31 -3.66 9.90
N ALA A 134 3.28 -3.26 8.64
CA ALA A 134 2.38 -3.85 7.65
C ALA A 134 2.74 -5.31 7.34
N LEU A 135 4.02 -5.66 7.34
CA LEU A 135 4.52 -6.99 7.00
C LEU A 135 4.48 -8.00 8.17
N ILE A 136 4.53 -7.52 9.42
CA ILE A 136 4.75 -8.38 10.60
C ILE A 136 3.67 -9.45 10.81
N THR A 137 2.45 -9.19 10.30
CA THR A 137 1.33 -10.14 10.35
C THR A 137 1.33 -11.13 9.20
N ASN A 138 2.27 -11.02 8.25
CA ASN A 138 2.30 -11.80 7.01
C ASN A 138 0.97 -11.67 6.21
N PRO A 139 0.58 -10.45 5.81
CA PRO A 139 -0.72 -10.17 5.20
C PRO A 139 -0.85 -10.76 3.80
N ARG A 140 -2.09 -11.01 3.37
CA ARG A 140 -2.41 -11.41 1.99
C ARG A 140 -2.28 -10.26 1.01
N LEU A 141 -2.55 -9.05 1.46
CA LEU A 141 -2.55 -7.84 0.65
C LEU A 141 -1.97 -6.66 1.44
N ILE A 142 -1.03 -5.94 0.84
CA ILE A 142 -0.58 -4.63 1.33
C ILE A 142 -1.35 -3.55 0.57
N LEU A 143 -1.96 -2.65 1.33
CA LEU A 143 -2.60 -1.44 0.85
C LEU A 143 -1.71 -0.24 1.22
N ALA A 144 -1.25 0.51 0.22
CA ALA A 144 -0.39 1.67 0.41
C ALA A 144 -1.09 2.93 -0.11
N ASP A 145 -1.30 3.91 0.76
CA ASP A 145 -1.91 5.20 0.44
C ASP A 145 -0.83 6.27 0.39
N GLU A 146 -0.50 6.74 -0.82
CA GLU A 146 0.53 7.75 -1.08
C GLU A 146 1.84 7.54 -0.30
N PRO A 147 2.44 6.33 -0.31
CA PRO A 147 3.48 5.97 0.65
C PRO A 147 4.76 6.79 0.53
N THR A 148 4.94 7.52 -0.58
CA THR A 148 6.08 8.43 -0.82
C THR A 148 5.74 9.90 -0.62
N GLY A 149 4.48 10.25 -0.35
CA GLY A 149 3.99 11.63 -0.37
C GLY A 149 4.63 12.57 0.67
N ALA A 150 5.10 12.03 1.79
CA ALA A 150 5.77 12.80 2.86
C ALA A 150 7.31 12.68 2.82
N LEU A 151 7.89 12.08 1.76
CA LEU A 151 9.31 11.79 1.66
C LEU A 151 10.02 12.70 0.66
N ASP A 152 11.31 12.98 0.93
CA ASP A 152 12.22 13.53 -0.07
C ASP A 152 12.47 12.53 -1.21
N SER A 153 13.05 13.01 -2.32
CA SER A 153 13.25 12.21 -3.54
C SER A 153 14.09 10.97 -3.30
N ARG A 154 15.16 11.06 -2.50
CA ARG A 154 16.06 9.94 -2.21
C ARG A 154 15.36 8.88 -1.37
N SER A 155 14.69 9.30 -0.29
CA SER A 155 13.93 8.40 0.58
C SER A 155 12.78 7.72 -0.18
N SER A 156 12.16 8.43 -1.13
CA SER A 156 11.14 7.89 -2.03
C SER A 156 11.70 6.78 -2.91
N ASP A 157 12.88 7.00 -3.54
CA ASP A 157 13.53 5.99 -4.37
C ASP A 157 13.89 4.73 -3.59
N GLU A 158 14.47 4.91 -2.41
CA GLU A 158 14.81 3.81 -1.52
C GLU A 158 13.57 3.03 -1.09
N LEU A 159 12.46 3.71 -0.79
CA LEU A 159 11.19 3.06 -0.44
C LEU A 159 10.58 2.29 -1.61
N LEU A 160 10.57 2.86 -2.83
CA LEU A 160 10.05 2.19 -4.01
C LEU A 160 10.86 0.94 -4.38
N ALA A 161 12.19 0.99 -4.20
CA ALA A 161 13.04 -0.19 -4.33
C ALA A 161 12.68 -1.29 -3.30
N LEU A 162 12.36 -0.90 -2.06
CA LEU A 162 11.88 -1.84 -1.04
C LEU A 162 10.53 -2.46 -1.41
N PHE A 163 9.56 -1.68 -1.89
CA PHE A 163 8.28 -2.21 -2.38
C PHE A 163 8.49 -3.20 -3.53
N SER A 164 9.40 -2.91 -4.45
CA SER A 164 9.76 -3.83 -5.54
C SER A 164 10.35 -5.14 -5.01
N ALA A 165 11.24 -5.08 -4.02
CA ALA A 165 11.83 -6.28 -3.40
C ALA A 165 10.77 -7.11 -2.63
N ILE A 166 9.85 -6.45 -1.92
CA ILE A 166 8.73 -7.09 -1.22
C ILE A 166 7.80 -7.78 -2.22
N HIS A 167 7.47 -7.11 -3.33
CA HIS A 167 6.68 -7.71 -4.41
C HIS A 167 7.37 -8.92 -5.02
N GLN A 168 8.68 -8.85 -5.32
CA GLN A 168 9.45 -9.96 -5.85
C GLN A 168 9.49 -11.17 -4.92
N SER A 169 9.29 -10.99 -3.61
CA SER A 169 9.14 -12.10 -2.66
C SER A 169 7.74 -12.73 -2.67
N GLY A 170 6.85 -12.29 -3.57
CA GLY A 170 5.50 -12.85 -3.78
C GLY A 170 4.37 -12.08 -3.09
N GLN A 171 4.66 -10.91 -2.50
CA GLN A 171 3.64 -10.10 -1.82
C GLN A 171 2.74 -9.37 -2.81
N THR A 172 1.43 -9.47 -2.62
CA THR A 172 0.43 -8.68 -3.36
C THR A 172 0.38 -7.26 -2.80
N ILE A 173 0.42 -6.24 -3.69
CA ILE A 173 0.46 -4.84 -3.30
C ILE A 173 -0.53 -4.04 -4.15
N VAL A 174 -1.38 -3.24 -3.51
CA VAL A 174 -2.19 -2.20 -4.14
C VAL A 174 -1.75 -0.85 -3.58
N MET A 175 -1.23 0.00 -4.44
CA MET A 175 -0.76 1.34 -4.09
C MET A 175 -1.68 2.39 -4.71
N VAL A 176 -2.17 3.31 -3.91
CA VAL A 176 -2.81 4.54 -4.42
C VAL A 176 -1.75 5.63 -4.45
N THR A 177 -1.62 6.31 -5.58
CA THR A 177 -0.65 7.40 -5.72
C THR A 177 -0.99 8.35 -6.86
N HIS A 178 -0.60 9.61 -6.71
CA HIS A 178 -0.58 10.61 -7.79
C HIS A 178 0.82 10.74 -8.41
N SER A 179 1.84 10.10 -7.84
CA SER A 179 3.20 10.12 -8.35
C SER A 179 3.38 9.13 -9.49
N THR A 180 3.66 9.63 -10.70
CA THR A 180 3.99 8.80 -11.87
C THR A 180 5.20 7.90 -11.60
N LYS A 181 6.19 8.42 -10.87
CA LYS A 181 7.37 7.67 -10.46
C LYS A 181 7.03 6.49 -9.56
N ALA A 182 6.17 6.70 -8.57
CA ALA A 182 5.70 5.64 -7.69
C ALA A 182 4.88 4.60 -8.47
N ALA A 183 3.96 5.05 -9.32
CA ALA A 183 3.16 4.16 -10.15
C ALA A 183 4.02 3.33 -11.11
N ALA A 184 5.10 3.91 -11.66
CA ALA A 184 6.03 3.21 -12.54
C ALA A 184 6.81 2.07 -11.84
N SER A 185 6.79 1.95 -10.52
CA SER A 185 7.34 0.79 -9.81
C SER A 185 6.40 -0.43 -9.82
N ALA A 186 5.10 -0.23 -10.10
CA ALA A 186 4.12 -1.31 -10.19
C ALA A 186 4.17 -2.07 -11.53
N GLY A 187 3.63 -3.26 -11.59
CA GLY A 187 3.49 -4.05 -12.83
C GLY A 187 2.25 -3.63 -13.65
N ARG A 188 1.27 -3.00 -13.01
CA ARG A 188 0.02 -2.53 -13.60
C ARG A 188 -0.36 -1.18 -13.01
N VAL A 189 -0.88 -0.30 -13.84
CA VAL A 189 -1.44 0.98 -13.42
C VAL A 189 -2.88 1.10 -13.88
N MET A 190 -3.78 1.40 -12.96
CA MET A 190 -5.19 1.69 -13.23
C MET A 190 -5.44 3.18 -13.01
N PHE A 191 -6.10 3.80 -13.98
CA PHE A 191 -6.50 5.20 -13.92
C PHE A 191 -7.97 5.31 -13.55
N ILE A 192 -8.25 6.01 -12.44
CA ILE A 192 -9.61 6.29 -11.99
C ILE A 192 -9.96 7.73 -12.36
N LYS A 193 -11.07 7.89 -13.04
CA LYS A 193 -11.68 9.17 -13.40
C LYS A 193 -13.17 9.10 -13.11
N ASP A 194 -13.73 10.13 -12.45
CA ASP A 194 -15.16 10.24 -12.13
C ASP A 194 -15.76 9.03 -11.41
N GLY A 195 -14.92 8.31 -10.63
CA GLY A 195 -15.30 7.12 -9.89
C GLY A 195 -15.39 5.83 -10.73
N GLU A 196 -14.76 5.78 -11.88
CA GLU A 196 -14.71 4.62 -12.78
C GLU A 196 -13.26 4.28 -13.15
N VAL A 197 -12.98 3.00 -13.44
CA VAL A 197 -11.68 2.59 -14.02
C VAL A 197 -11.72 2.98 -15.50
N PHE A 198 -11.09 4.11 -15.81
CA PHE A 198 -11.11 4.68 -17.17
C PHE A 198 -10.12 3.98 -18.11
N HIS A 199 -8.94 3.66 -17.64
CA HIS A 199 -7.87 3.05 -18.44
C HIS A 199 -6.93 2.22 -17.58
N GLN A 200 -6.21 1.29 -18.23
CA GLN A 200 -5.23 0.44 -17.57
C GLN A 200 -3.99 0.28 -18.43
N LEU A 201 -2.82 0.30 -17.81
CA LEU A 201 -1.54 0.02 -18.45
C LEU A 201 -0.86 -1.15 -17.74
N TYR A 202 -0.30 -2.04 -18.52
CA TYR A 202 0.55 -3.13 -18.03
C TYR A 202 2.00 -2.83 -18.44
N ARG A 203 2.94 -3.03 -17.51
CA ARG A 203 4.36 -2.81 -17.76
C ARG A 203 4.89 -3.77 -18.84
N GLY A 204 4.56 -5.05 -18.74
CA GLY A 204 5.15 -6.08 -19.59
C GLY A 204 6.68 -6.11 -19.45
N ASN A 205 7.38 -5.96 -20.56
CA ASN A 205 8.86 -5.97 -20.63
C ASN A 205 9.48 -4.56 -20.55
N ASP A 206 8.68 -3.52 -20.29
CA ASP A 206 9.20 -2.14 -20.21
C ASP A 206 10.16 -1.98 -19.01
N THR A 207 11.19 -1.19 -19.20
CA THR A 207 11.97 -0.64 -18.10
C THR A 207 11.13 0.33 -17.27
N ASN A 208 11.58 0.67 -16.07
CA ASN A 208 10.90 1.68 -15.24
C ASN A 208 10.74 3.01 -15.98
N GLU A 209 11.75 3.43 -16.75
CA GLU A 209 11.74 4.69 -17.50
C GLU A 209 10.74 4.65 -18.67
N GLN A 210 10.72 3.56 -19.42
CA GLN A 210 9.75 3.37 -20.50
C GLN A 210 8.32 3.35 -19.96
N PHE A 211 8.09 2.64 -18.88
CA PHE A 211 6.77 2.58 -18.26
C PHE A 211 6.35 3.91 -17.65
N TYR A 212 7.29 4.63 -16.99
CA TYR A 212 7.08 6.01 -16.54
C TYR A 212 6.61 6.93 -17.68
N GLN A 213 7.28 6.87 -18.84
CA GLN A 213 6.90 7.69 -19.99
C GLN A 213 5.49 7.37 -20.49
N ARG A 214 5.14 6.08 -20.63
CA ARG A 214 3.80 5.66 -21.03
C ARG A 214 2.71 6.13 -20.06
N ILE A 215 2.98 6.07 -18.76
CA ILE A 215 2.07 6.59 -17.73
C ILE A 215 1.89 8.10 -17.89
N SER A 216 2.99 8.84 -18.08
CA SER A 216 2.99 10.30 -18.25
C SER A 216 2.20 10.72 -19.49
N ASP A 217 2.42 10.04 -20.62
CA ASP A 217 1.69 10.28 -21.86
C ASP A 217 0.18 10.04 -21.70
N THR A 218 -0.18 8.96 -21.00
CA THR A 218 -1.58 8.63 -20.69
C THR A 218 -2.22 9.70 -19.82
N LEU A 219 -1.54 10.16 -18.77
CA LEU A 219 -2.05 11.24 -17.91
C LEU A 219 -2.27 12.53 -18.71
N THR A 220 -1.35 12.87 -19.61
CA THR A 220 -1.49 14.05 -20.49
C THR A 220 -2.72 13.93 -21.37
N LEU A 221 -2.96 12.78 -21.99
CA LEU A 221 -4.15 12.52 -22.81
C LEU A 221 -5.45 12.60 -21.99
N LEU A 222 -5.44 12.10 -20.76
CA LEU A 222 -6.61 12.14 -19.86
C LEU A 222 -6.96 13.57 -19.42
N THR A 223 -5.96 14.44 -19.25
CA THR A 223 -6.16 15.84 -18.86
C THR A 223 -6.50 16.74 -20.06
N THR A 224 -5.94 16.47 -21.24
CA THR A 224 -6.18 17.26 -22.47
C THR A 224 -7.33 16.76 -23.32
N GLY A 225 -7.65 15.47 -23.28
CA GLY A 225 -8.72 14.85 -24.07
C GLY A 225 -10.14 15.14 -23.62
N GLY A 226 -10.34 15.94 -22.56
CA GLY A 226 -11.65 16.47 -22.17
C GLY A 226 -12.18 17.60 -23.07
N GLU A 227 -11.38 18.12 -24.01
CA GLU A 227 -11.76 19.21 -24.91
C GLU A 227 -11.93 18.81 -26.41
N ALA A 228 -11.82 17.54 -26.74
CA ALA A 228 -12.08 17.08 -28.10
C ALA A 228 -13.45 16.40 -28.19
N ARG A 229 -14.50 17.26 -28.31
CA ARG A 229 -15.87 17.08 -28.87
C ARG A 229 -16.53 15.70 -28.70
#